data_aeca7de9e7e5e75f6690952a6fbcdf4b
#
_entry.id   aeca7de9e7e5e75f6690952a6fbcdf4b
#
_cell.length_a   1.000
_cell.length_b   1.000
_cell.length_c   1.000
_cell.angle_alpha   90.00
_cell.angle_beta   90.00
_cell.angle_gamma   90.00
#
_symmetry.space_group_name_H-M   'P 1'
#
loop_
_entity.id
_entity.type
_entity.pdbx_description
1 polymer ?
#
loop_
_entity_poly.entity_id
_entity_poly.type
_entity_poly.pdbx_seq_one_letter_code
_entity_poly.pdbx_strand_id
1 'polypeptide(L)' 'MKASGIRNCRHCGEKVMIIEWGIYRKALVDAESVNVAVDPEGQEYIRIDGSKVRGYAAPIDMPGTEVAYCPHSRSCGFEK' A
#
# COMPACT_ATOMS: atom_id res chain seq x y z
N MET A 1 -13.74 8.14 3.42
CA MET A 1 -12.56 7.28 3.24
C MET A 1 -12.83 5.89 3.78
N LYS A 2 -12.48 4.89 3.02
CA LYS A 2 -12.69 3.53 3.48
C LYS A 2 -11.90 2.55 2.60
N ALA A 3 -11.71 1.34 3.11
CA ALA A 3 -11.06 0.27 2.39
C ALA A 3 -12.11 -0.74 1.96
N SER A 4 -12.03 -1.15 0.71
CA SER A 4 -12.91 -2.17 0.19
C SER A 4 -12.49 -3.54 0.66
N GLY A 5 -13.34 -4.54 0.43
CA GLY A 5 -12.99 -5.90 0.79
C GLY A 5 -11.77 -6.40 0.05
N ILE A 6 -11.15 -7.41 0.63
CA ILE A 6 -9.96 -8.02 0.05
C ILE A 6 -10.39 -8.96 -1.07
N ARG A 7 -9.65 -8.90 -2.17
CA ARG A 7 -9.89 -9.78 -3.31
C ARG A 7 -8.55 -10.21 -3.88
N ASN A 8 -8.58 -11.14 -4.81
CA ASN A 8 -7.35 -11.62 -5.42
C ASN A 8 -7.13 -10.93 -6.75
N CYS A 9 -5.87 -10.55 -7.00
CA CYS A 9 -5.50 -10.00 -8.29
C CYS A 9 -5.58 -11.09 -9.33
N ARG A 10 -6.25 -10.81 -10.46
CA ARG A 10 -6.40 -11.82 -11.48
C ARG A 10 -5.11 -12.11 -12.24
N HIS A 11 -4.11 -11.25 -12.08
CA HIS A 11 -2.86 -11.45 -12.81
C HIS A 11 -1.83 -12.23 -12.01
N CYS A 12 -1.69 -11.91 -10.74
CA CYS A 12 -0.65 -12.55 -9.93
C CYS A 12 -1.22 -13.41 -8.80
N GLY A 13 -2.52 -13.33 -8.55
CA GLY A 13 -3.14 -14.13 -7.51
C GLY A 13 -2.94 -13.61 -6.10
N GLU A 14 -2.26 -12.50 -5.93
CA GLU A 14 -2.03 -11.93 -4.61
C GLU A 14 -3.30 -11.26 -4.09
N LYS A 15 -3.40 -11.19 -2.78
CA LYS A 15 -4.53 -10.51 -2.17
C LYS A 15 -4.33 -9.01 -2.24
N VAL A 16 -5.37 -8.32 -2.68
CA VAL A 16 -5.32 -6.87 -2.85
C VAL A 16 -6.58 -6.27 -2.25
N MET A 17 -6.54 -4.97 -2.02
CA MET A 17 -7.71 -4.23 -1.59
C MET A 17 -7.66 -2.85 -2.18
N ILE A 18 -8.80 -2.16 -2.16
CA ILE A 18 -8.91 -0.83 -2.71
C ILE A 18 -9.11 0.14 -1.56
N ILE A 19 -8.27 1.17 -1.52
CA ILE A 19 -8.41 2.28 -0.58
C ILE A 19 -9.07 3.42 -1.33
N GLU A 20 -10.19 3.91 -0.80
CA GLU A 20 -10.94 4.99 -1.43
C GLU A 20 -10.95 6.21 -0.53
N TRP A 21 -10.73 7.36 -1.14
CA TRP A 21 -10.82 8.62 -0.43
C TRP A 21 -11.29 9.69 -1.41
N GLY A 22 -12.13 10.60 -0.93
CA GLY A 22 -12.70 11.58 -1.82
C GLY A 22 -13.72 10.96 -2.76
N ILE A 23 -14.09 11.70 -3.78
CA ILE A 23 -15.17 11.27 -4.65
C ILE A 23 -14.70 10.29 -5.70
N TYR A 24 -13.58 10.57 -6.34
CA TYR A 24 -13.11 9.73 -7.45
C TYR A 24 -11.72 9.17 -7.20
N ARG A 25 -11.26 9.21 -5.98
CA ARG A 25 -9.90 8.79 -5.69
C ARG A 25 -9.89 7.41 -5.06
N LYS A 26 -9.10 6.54 -5.64
CA LYS A 26 -8.92 5.21 -5.08
C LYS A 26 -7.59 4.65 -5.55
N ALA A 27 -7.07 3.72 -4.80
CA ALA A 27 -5.80 3.08 -5.11
C ALA A 27 -5.90 1.60 -4.84
N LEU A 28 -5.34 0.81 -5.73
CA LEU A 28 -5.25 -0.63 -5.54
C LEU A 28 -3.93 -0.93 -4.85
N VAL A 29 -4.00 -1.54 -3.69
CA VAL A 29 -2.83 -1.83 -2.88
C VAL A 29 -2.83 -3.29 -2.48
N ASP A 30 -1.66 -3.79 -2.08
CA ASP A 30 -1.59 -5.12 -1.50
C ASP A 30 -2.37 -5.12 -0.20
N ALA A 31 -3.08 -6.22 0.06
CA ALA A 31 -3.93 -6.30 1.24
C ALA A 31 -3.12 -6.36 2.53
N GLU A 32 -1.86 -6.75 2.45
CA GLU A 32 -1.01 -6.88 3.61
C GLU A 32 -0.30 -5.56 3.87
N SER A 33 -0.44 -5.04 5.09
CA SER A 33 0.18 -3.77 5.43
C SER A 33 1.69 -3.93 5.59
N VAL A 34 2.38 -2.80 5.47
CA VAL A 34 3.82 -2.75 5.59
C VAL A 34 4.18 -1.73 6.65
N ASN A 35 5.16 -2.06 7.46
CA ASN A 35 5.71 -1.13 8.43
C ASN A 35 6.77 -0.31 7.74
N VAL A 36 6.61 1.01 7.70
CA VAL A 36 7.43 1.88 6.87
C VAL A 36 8.25 2.82 7.73
N ALA A 37 9.56 2.80 7.54
CA ALA A 37 10.44 3.80 8.13
C ALA A 37 10.47 4.99 7.17
N VAL A 38 9.97 6.13 7.62
CA VAL A 38 9.77 7.29 6.76
C VAL A 38 11.12 7.86 6.32
N ASP A 39 11.25 8.05 5.00
CA ASP A 39 12.48 8.56 4.42
C ASP A 39 12.15 9.16 3.06
N PRO A 40 12.47 10.45 2.83
CA PRO A 40 12.10 11.08 1.57
C PRO A 40 12.75 10.45 0.35
N GLU A 41 13.80 9.68 0.52
CA GLU A 41 14.43 8.99 -0.60
C GLU A 41 13.95 7.57 -0.78
N GLY A 42 12.96 7.15 0.01
CA GLY A 42 12.43 5.83 -0.09
C GLY A 42 11.36 5.68 -1.15
N GLN A 43 10.71 4.55 -1.14
CA GLN A 43 9.65 4.25 -2.07
C GLN A 43 8.33 4.77 -1.55
N GLU A 44 7.38 4.92 -2.46
CA GLU A 44 6.07 5.45 -2.12
C GLU A 44 5.17 4.35 -1.59
N TYR A 45 4.48 4.64 -0.51
CA TYR A 45 3.47 3.76 0.08
C TYR A 45 2.21 4.58 0.30
N ILE A 46 1.09 3.91 0.48
CA ILE A 46 -0.21 4.56 0.62
C ILE A 46 -0.78 4.23 2.00
N ARG A 47 -1.10 5.25 2.78
CA ARG A 47 -1.73 5.07 4.07
C ARG A 47 -3.20 4.71 3.89
N ILE A 48 -3.80 4.17 4.95
CA ILE A 48 -5.20 3.74 4.88
C ILE A 48 -6.15 4.90 4.57
N ASP A 49 -5.74 6.12 4.85
CA ASP A 49 -6.56 7.29 4.56
C ASP A 49 -6.33 7.84 3.14
N GLY A 50 -5.52 7.15 2.35
CA GLY A 50 -5.28 7.55 0.97
C GLY A 50 -4.08 8.47 0.78
N SER A 51 -3.52 8.99 1.85
CA SER A 51 -2.34 9.85 1.73
C SER A 51 -1.11 9.00 1.44
N LYS A 52 -0.07 9.66 0.96
CA LYS A 52 1.15 8.96 0.54
C LYS A 52 2.28 9.24 1.50
N VAL A 53 3.15 8.26 1.65
CA VAL A 53 4.34 8.39 2.48
C VAL A 53 5.49 7.69 1.75
N ARG A 54 6.68 8.24 1.89
CA ARG A 54 7.87 7.64 1.32
C ARG A 54 8.73 7.06 2.42
N GLY A 55 9.35 5.92 2.14
CA GLY A 55 10.21 5.28 3.11
C GLY A 55 10.61 3.90 2.67
N TYR A 56 11.02 3.11 3.63
CA TYR A 56 11.48 1.74 3.39
C TYR A 56 10.74 0.79 4.31
N ALA A 57 10.51 -0.41 3.81
CA ALA A 57 9.94 -1.46 4.64
C ALA A 57 10.90 -1.73 5.82
N ALA A 58 10.35 -1.83 7.02
CA ALA A 58 11.14 -1.96 8.21
C ALA A 58 10.55 -3.04 9.11
N PRO A 59 11.33 -3.55 10.06
CA PRO A 59 10.81 -4.51 11.03
C PRO A 59 9.68 -3.89 11.85
N ILE A 60 8.75 -4.72 12.25
CA ILE A 60 7.57 -4.22 12.95
C ILE A 60 7.89 -3.63 14.32
N ASP A 61 8.99 -4.07 14.91
CA ASP A 61 9.37 -3.58 16.24
C ASP A 61 10.28 -2.36 16.19
N MET A 62 10.55 -1.84 14.99
CA MET A 62 11.39 -0.66 14.84
C MET A 62 10.61 0.58 15.24
N PRO A 63 11.16 1.44 16.11
CA PRO A 63 10.45 2.65 16.52
C PRO A 63 10.44 3.69 15.40
N GLY A 64 9.45 4.58 15.45
CA GLY A 64 9.37 5.67 14.49
C GLY A 64 8.82 5.28 13.14
N THR A 65 8.22 4.11 13.03
CA THR A 65 7.64 3.65 11.76
C THR A 65 6.14 3.88 11.77
N GLU A 66 5.53 3.78 10.61
CA GLU A 66 4.09 3.85 10.49
C GLU A 66 3.61 2.81 9.50
N VAL A 67 2.32 2.49 9.59
CA VAL A 67 1.72 1.45 8.77
C VAL A 67 1.22 2.06 7.48
N ALA A 68 1.54 1.42 6.37
CA ALA A 68 1.07 1.83 5.06
C ALA A 68 0.96 0.61 4.18
N TYR A 69 0.58 0.82 2.93
CA TYR A 69 0.33 -0.27 2.00
C TYR A 69 1.11 -0.05 0.72
N CYS A 70 1.66 -1.11 0.18
CA CYS A 70 2.40 -1.06 -1.07
C CYS A 70 1.43 -0.95 -2.24
N PRO A 71 1.62 0.02 -3.15
CA PRO A 71 0.79 0.05 -4.36
C PRO A 71 0.94 -1.26 -5.11
N HIS A 72 -0.20 -1.86 -5.46
CA HIS A 72 -0.18 -3.19 -6.05
C HIS A 72 0.51 -3.21 -7.41
N SER A 73 0.38 -2.12 -8.16
CA SER A 73 1.01 -2.07 -9.48
C SER A 73 2.52 -2.25 -9.39
N ARG A 74 3.11 -1.89 -8.26
CA ARG A 74 4.55 -2.05 -8.07
C ARG A 74 4.92 -3.48 -7.70
N SER A 75 4.06 -4.15 -6.95
CA SER A 75 4.39 -5.48 -6.45
C SER A 75 3.81 -6.59 -7.31
N CYS A 76 2.94 -6.25 -8.24
CA CYS A 76 2.21 -7.26 -9.00
C CYS A 76 3.12 -8.15 -9.84
N GLY A 77 4.21 -7.61 -10.34
CA GLY A 77 5.09 -8.39 -11.20
C GLY A 77 4.53 -8.63 -12.57
N PHE A 78 3.37 -8.09 -12.87
CA PHE A 78 2.77 -8.24 -14.17
C PHE A 78 3.40 -7.27 -15.15
N GLU A 79 3.85 -7.79 -16.27
CA GLU A 79 4.48 -6.97 -17.29
C GLU A 79 3.53 -6.73 -18.45
N LYS A 80 3.54 -5.51 -18.93
CA LYS A 80 2.74 -5.16 -20.09
C LYS A 80 3.54 -5.18 -21.35
#